data_a3340c8d2ce8c76ac8a2c095285f73e6
#
_entry.id   a3340c8d2ce8c76ac8a2c095285f73e6
#
_cell.length_a   1.000
_cell.length_b   1.000
_cell.length_c   1.000
_cell.angle_alpha   90.00
_cell.angle_beta   90.00
_cell.angle_gamma   90.00
#
_symmetry.space_group_name_H-M   'P 1'
#
loop_
_entity.id
_entity.type
_entity.pdbx_description
1 polymer ?
#
loop_
_entity_poly.entity_id
_entity_poly.type
_entity_poly.pdbx_seq_one_letter_code
_entity_poly.pdbx_strand_id
1 'polypeptide(L)'
;MEMTDYKDMLLESASGFMMPFALEDKEELSVILPFGEQTHPKTGERFQHKGIDYAIKNRPLYAIASGMVIGAGHDAVHENYIITRYGKYEITYGHVSEAYSPYGTNVKAGQEIAHAGDFLHLGVRFNGKELNPENFLAMIWANIQQLAAMGISQQPTNETLGSKKITTKYDNCQDEIIALMLRYLPTYMNELRTKVYTPPKKMESSLRNILSQAADKNYFYESIPNLSNPLGLSDRSAPLVEKIQEILIEDFLSFLALRQGIYPSSWDETQKKNFLKKLPQTA
;
A
#
# COMPACT_ATOMS: atom_id res chain seq x y z
N MET A 1 17.51 -26.69 8.52
CA MET A 1 17.64 -25.56 7.58
C MET A 1 17.13 -26.06 6.25
N GLU A 2 15.84 -25.80 5.94
CA GLU A 2 15.27 -26.19 4.66
C GLU A 2 16.00 -25.41 3.56
N MET A 3 16.64 -26.12 2.66
CA MET A 3 17.18 -25.54 1.42
C MET A 3 15.98 -25.05 0.61
N THR A 4 15.78 -23.73 0.59
CA THR A 4 14.84 -23.09 -0.32
C THR A 4 15.34 -23.38 -1.74
N ASP A 5 14.55 -24.08 -2.53
CA ASP A 5 14.93 -24.43 -3.90
C ASP A 5 15.03 -23.09 -4.69
N TYR A 6 16.19 -22.84 -5.31
CA TYR A 6 16.42 -21.61 -6.08
C TYR A 6 15.36 -21.38 -7.16
N LYS A 7 14.73 -22.44 -7.66
CA LYS A 7 13.59 -22.36 -8.60
C LYS A 7 12.37 -21.67 -8.01
N ASP A 8 12.16 -21.77 -6.70
CA ASP A 8 11.04 -21.12 -6.01
C ASP A 8 11.25 -19.63 -5.81
N MET A 9 12.49 -19.15 -5.95
CA MET A 9 12.86 -17.74 -5.80
C MET A 9 12.81 -16.95 -7.12
N LEU A 10 12.54 -17.60 -8.24
CA LEU A 10 12.40 -16.90 -9.51
C LEU A 10 11.16 -15.98 -9.47
N LEU A 11 11.35 -14.75 -9.89
CA LEU A 11 10.27 -13.78 -10.08
C LEU A 11 9.88 -13.74 -11.55
N GLU A 12 8.60 -13.99 -11.83
CA GLU A 12 8.02 -13.83 -13.16
C GLU A 12 7.26 -12.51 -13.25
N SER A 13 7.36 -11.83 -14.39
CA SER A 13 6.69 -10.54 -14.58
C SER A 13 6.25 -10.38 -16.05
N ALA A 14 4.95 -10.22 -16.25
CA ALA A 14 4.37 -9.96 -17.57
C ALA A 14 4.77 -8.59 -18.15
N SER A 15 5.10 -7.61 -17.30
CA SER A 15 5.58 -6.29 -17.72
C SER A 15 7.10 -6.18 -17.73
N GLY A 16 7.84 -7.28 -17.54
CA GLY A 16 9.28 -7.29 -17.39
C GLY A 16 9.75 -6.76 -16.03
N PHE A 17 10.97 -6.19 -15.99
CA PHE A 17 11.60 -5.78 -14.74
C PHE A 17 12.22 -4.39 -14.84
N MET A 18 12.25 -3.66 -13.72
CA MET A 18 12.87 -2.36 -13.59
C MET A 18 13.58 -2.28 -12.22
N MET A 19 14.68 -1.54 -12.14
CA MET A 19 15.27 -1.19 -10.85
C MET A 19 14.35 -0.26 -10.07
N PRO A 20 14.31 -0.33 -8.73
CA PRO A 20 13.40 0.47 -7.90
C PRO A 20 13.67 1.98 -7.98
N PHE A 21 14.83 2.39 -8.44
CA PHE A 21 15.27 3.77 -8.66
C PHE A 21 16.25 3.83 -9.82
N ALA A 22 16.39 5.01 -10.43
CA ALA A 22 17.42 5.27 -11.43
C ALA A 22 18.64 5.93 -10.78
N LEU A 23 19.82 5.57 -11.26
CA LEU A 23 21.08 6.28 -10.96
C LEU A 23 21.44 7.16 -12.15
N GLU A 24 22.05 8.29 -11.91
CA GLU A 24 22.62 9.14 -12.95
C GLU A 24 23.90 8.52 -13.53
N ASP A 25 24.29 8.93 -14.72
CA ASP A 25 25.52 8.46 -15.34
C ASP A 25 26.73 8.68 -14.43
N LYS A 26 27.46 7.60 -14.13
CA LYS A 26 28.61 7.55 -13.24
C LYS A 26 28.32 7.77 -11.74
N GLU A 27 27.07 7.77 -11.34
CA GLU A 27 26.71 7.79 -9.93
C GLU A 27 26.93 6.40 -9.32
N GLU A 28 27.64 6.34 -8.21
CA GLU A 28 27.78 5.11 -7.42
C GLU A 28 26.70 5.06 -6.36
N LEU A 29 26.05 3.90 -6.24
CA LEU A 29 25.03 3.67 -5.21
C LEU A 29 25.70 3.63 -3.83
N SER A 30 25.44 4.63 -3.01
CA SER A 30 25.97 4.72 -1.65
C SER A 30 25.02 4.10 -0.64
N VAL A 31 25.54 3.20 0.20
CA VAL A 31 24.81 2.57 1.32
C VAL A 31 25.06 3.38 2.59
N ILE A 32 23.99 3.84 3.22
CA ILE A 32 24.01 4.53 4.52
C ILE A 32 24.05 3.52 5.65
N LEU A 33 23.16 2.51 5.59
CA LEU A 33 23.05 1.45 6.60
C LEU A 33 22.80 0.11 5.90
N PRO A 34 23.69 -0.88 6.06
CA PRO A 34 23.55 -2.18 5.41
C PRO A 34 22.54 -3.09 6.12
N PHE A 35 22.11 -4.14 5.40
CA PHE A 35 21.28 -5.21 5.94
C PHE A 35 22.02 -6.03 7.00
N GLY A 36 21.29 -6.51 8.00
CA GLY A 36 21.81 -7.46 8.97
C GLY A 36 22.03 -6.85 10.36
N GLU A 37 22.90 -7.48 11.14
CA GLU A 37 23.20 -7.03 12.51
C GLU A 37 24.00 -5.72 12.49
N GLN A 38 23.48 -4.72 13.17
CA GLN A 38 24.04 -3.38 13.27
C GLN A 38 24.19 -2.97 14.74
N THR A 39 25.04 -1.98 14.99
CA THR A 39 25.23 -1.39 16.32
C THR A 39 24.85 0.08 16.26
N HIS A 40 23.94 0.49 17.11
CA HIS A 40 23.50 1.88 17.18
C HIS A 40 24.66 2.78 17.63
N PRO A 41 25.04 3.81 16.84
CA PRO A 41 26.30 4.56 17.06
C PRO A 41 26.35 5.34 18.39
N LYS A 42 25.18 5.71 18.95
CA LYS A 42 25.10 6.49 20.19
C LYS A 42 24.86 5.62 21.41
N THR A 43 24.07 4.55 21.32
CA THR A 43 23.68 3.73 22.46
C THR A 43 24.54 2.48 22.60
N GLY A 44 25.19 2.03 21.53
CA GLY A 44 25.93 0.76 21.49
C GLY A 44 25.03 -0.47 21.43
N GLU A 45 23.71 -0.30 21.36
CA GLU A 45 22.76 -1.41 21.28
C GLU A 45 22.82 -2.10 19.91
N ARG A 46 22.77 -3.41 19.93
CA ARG A 46 22.69 -4.20 18.70
C ARG A 46 21.25 -4.32 18.25
N PHE A 47 21.04 -4.18 16.96
CA PHE A 47 19.73 -4.36 16.34
C PHE A 47 19.87 -5.05 14.97
N GLN A 48 18.78 -5.68 14.53
CA GLN A 48 18.71 -6.31 13.22
C GLN A 48 18.09 -5.33 12.23
N HIS A 49 18.89 -4.82 11.28
CA HIS A 49 18.39 -4.00 10.18
C HIS A 49 17.79 -4.92 9.10
N LYS A 50 16.48 -4.78 8.83
CA LYS A 50 15.71 -5.66 7.95
C LYS A 50 15.66 -5.20 6.50
N GLY A 51 16.44 -4.21 6.15
CA GLY A 51 16.57 -3.63 4.82
C GLY A 51 17.94 -3.02 4.61
N ILE A 52 18.06 -2.21 3.59
CA ILE A 52 19.25 -1.37 3.33
C ILE A 52 18.78 0.06 3.17
N ASP A 53 19.52 0.98 3.80
CA ASP A 53 19.31 2.41 3.60
C ASP A 53 20.30 2.91 2.55
N TYR A 54 19.74 3.40 1.44
CA TYR A 54 20.51 3.98 0.33
C TYR A 54 20.46 5.50 0.34
N ALA A 55 21.55 6.14 -0.06
CA ALA A 55 21.63 7.61 -0.21
C ALA A 55 20.88 8.09 -1.47
N ILE A 56 19.64 7.68 -1.61
CA ILE A 56 18.72 8.05 -2.70
C ILE A 56 17.80 9.14 -2.14
N LYS A 57 17.94 10.36 -2.64
CA LYS A 57 17.22 11.53 -2.14
C LYS A 57 16.39 12.19 -3.24
N ASN A 58 15.12 12.51 -2.92
CA ASN A 58 14.22 13.28 -3.80
C ASN A 58 14.14 12.71 -5.23
N ARG A 59 14.06 11.38 -5.36
CA ARG A 59 14.01 10.71 -6.66
C ARG A 59 12.76 9.85 -6.80
N PRO A 60 12.25 9.68 -8.03
CA PRO A 60 11.19 8.75 -8.32
C PRO A 60 11.57 7.32 -7.94
N LEU A 61 10.63 6.61 -7.35
CA LEU A 61 10.71 5.19 -7.03
C LEU A 61 9.74 4.41 -7.91
N TYR A 62 10.23 3.32 -8.48
CA TYR A 62 9.51 2.57 -9.49
C TYR A 62 9.11 1.19 -8.99
N ALA A 63 7.97 0.70 -9.49
CA ALA A 63 7.60 -0.69 -9.37
C ALA A 63 8.60 -1.58 -10.13
N ILE A 64 9.03 -2.66 -9.47
CA ILE A 64 10.11 -3.53 -9.95
C ILE A 64 9.63 -4.51 -11.02
N ALA A 65 8.37 -4.94 -10.91
CA ALA A 65 7.76 -5.98 -11.73
C ALA A 65 6.24 -5.79 -11.81
N SER A 66 5.53 -6.66 -12.51
CA SER A 66 4.08 -6.79 -12.39
C SER A 66 3.72 -7.24 -10.99
N GLY A 67 2.88 -6.50 -10.29
CA GLY A 67 2.52 -6.76 -8.92
C GLY A 67 1.40 -5.88 -8.42
N MET A 68 1.31 -5.73 -7.11
CA MET A 68 0.27 -4.95 -6.47
C MET A 68 0.81 -4.20 -5.25
N VAL A 69 0.34 -3.00 -5.01
CA VAL A 69 0.57 -2.28 -3.76
C VAL A 69 -0.27 -2.92 -2.66
N ILE A 70 0.39 -3.42 -1.62
CA ILE A 70 -0.26 -4.11 -0.50
C ILE A 70 -0.15 -3.34 0.82
N GLY A 71 0.53 -2.21 0.82
CA GLY A 71 0.71 -1.38 2.01
C GLY A 71 1.18 0.03 1.66
N ALA A 72 0.72 0.99 2.42
CA ALA A 72 1.32 2.31 2.58
C ALA A 72 0.90 2.85 3.94
N GLY A 73 1.74 3.63 4.58
CA GLY A 73 1.44 4.15 5.91
C GLY A 73 2.60 4.96 6.47
N HIS A 74 2.52 5.14 7.78
CA HIS A 74 3.54 5.83 8.56
C HIS A 74 3.79 5.07 9.86
N ASP A 75 5.04 4.79 10.17
CA ASP A 75 5.45 4.23 11.45
C ASP A 75 6.77 4.86 11.95
N ALA A 76 7.19 4.50 13.15
CA ALA A 76 8.39 5.07 13.77
C ALA A 76 9.71 4.58 13.16
N VAL A 77 9.68 3.51 12.36
CA VAL A 77 10.88 2.88 11.78
C VAL A 77 11.10 3.33 10.35
N HIS A 78 10.03 3.29 9.54
CA HIS A 78 10.10 3.57 8.11
C HIS A 78 9.63 4.99 7.76
N GLU A 79 9.10 5.74 8.75
CA GLU A 79 8.36 6.98 8.53
C GLU A 79 7.22 6.74 7.54
N ASN A 80 7.15 7.49 6.45
CA ASN A 80 6.21 7.15 5.39
C ASN A 80 6.78 6.00 4.56
N TYR A 81 5.94 5.03 4.25
CA TYR A 81 6.35 3.86 3.48
C TYR A 81 5.26 3.39 2.51
N ILE A 82 5.69 2.66 1.50
CA ILE A 82 4.83 1.89 0.60
C ILE A 82 5.36 0.46 0.51
N ILE A 83 4.46 -0.51 0.46
CA ILE A 83 4.80 -1.92 0.30
C ILE A 83 4.16 -2.43 -0.99
N THR A 84 4.96 -3.07 -1.82
CA THR A 84 4.51 -3.75 -3.04
C THR A 84 4.73 -5.25 -2.94
N ARG A 85 3.85 -6.02 -3.58
CA ARG A 85 4.01 -7.48 -3.70
C ARG A 85 4.20 -7.87 -5.15
N TYR A 86 5.24 -8.65 -5.39
CA TYR A 86 5.60 -9.23 -6.68
C TYR A 86 5.71 -10.74 -6.50
N GLY A 87 4.67 -11.48 -6.87
CA GLY A 87 4.60 -12.92 -6.58
C GLY A 87 4.72 -13.21 -5.09
N LYS A 88 5.78 -13.90 -4.69
CA LYS A 88 6.10 -14.25 -3.29
C LYS A 88 6.96 -13.19 -2.59
N TYR A 89 7.39 -12.15 -3.30
CA TYR A 89 8.21 -11.06 -2.76
C TYR A 89 7.34 -9.91 -2.26
N GLU A 90 7.69 -9.36 -1.11
CA GLU A 90 7.17 -8.12 -0.57
C GLU A 90 8.33 -7.13 -0.44
N ILE A 91 8.17 -5.95 -1.02
CA ILE A 91 9.18 -4.91 -1.05
C ILE A 91 8.67 -3.69 -0.30
N THR A 92 9.38 -3.29 0.73
CA THR A 92 9.11 -2.07 1.50
C THR A 92 10.01 -0.96 1.01
N TYR A 93 9.41 0.16 0.62
CA TYR A 93 10.08 1.42 0.33
C TYR A 93 9.75 2.35 1.51
N GLY A 94 10.69 2.56 2.40
CA GLY A 94 10.57 3.46 3.57
C GLY A 94 11.22 4.81 3.32
N HIS A 95 10.93 5.78 4.19
CA HIS A 95 11.37 7.17 4.12
C HIS A 95 10.97 7.85 2.81
N VAL A 96 9.77 7.55 2.32
CA VAL A 96 9.24 8.18 1.11
C VAL A 96 8.64 9.55 1.44
N SER A 97 8.86 10.54 0.57
CA SER A 97 8.23 11.86 0.70
C SER A 97 6.80 11.85 0.20
N GLU A 98 6.54 11.09 -0.87
CA GLU A 98 5.24 10.93 -1.49
C GLU A 98 5.04 9.47 -1.92
N ALA A 99 3.82 8.96 -1.74
CA ALA A 99 3.39 7.67 -2.26
C ALA A 99 2.16 7.88 -3.13
N TYR A 100 2.20 7.41 -4.38
CA TYR A 100 1.16 7.71 -5.38
C TYR A 100 0.08 6.65 -5.47
N SER A 101 0.23 5.56 -4.74
CA SER A 101 -0.65 4.44 -4.95
C SER A 101 -1.53 4.14 -3.76
N PRO A 102 -2.83 4.11 -3.99
CA PRO A 102 -3.72 3.47 -3.06
C PRO A 102 -3.44 1.96 -3.02
N TYR A 103 -3.71 1.37 -1.88
CA TYR A 103 -3.67 -0.06 -1.67
C TYR A 103 -4.50 -0.84 -2.69
N GLY A 104 -4.05 -2.03 -3.04
CA GLY A 104 -4.74 -2.90 -3.99
C GLY A 104 -4.56 -2.48 -5.46
N THR A 105 -3.74 -1.47 -5.73
CA THR A 105 -3.47 -1.05 -7.11
C THR A 105 -2.45 -1.97 -7.76
N ASN A 106 -2.81 -2.51 -8.93
CA ASN A 106 -1.88 -3.26 -9.75
C ASN A 106 -0.83 -2.33 -10.34
N VAL A 107 0.42 -2.78 -10.30
CA VAL A 107 1.58 -2.05 -10.80
C VAL A 107 2.29 -2.83 -11.90
N LYS A 108 2.96 -2.10 -12.79
CA LYS A 108 3.82 -2.66 -13.85
C LYS A 108 5.25 -2.21 -13.65
N ALA A 109 6.22 -2.99 -14.10
CA ALA A 109 7.62 -2.61 -14.08
C ALA A 109 7.82 -1.20 -14.69
N GLY A 110 8.59 -0.36 -13.99
CA GLY A 110 8.88 1.01 -14.41
C GLY A 110 7.80 2.04 -14.10
N GLN A 111 6.68 1.64 -13.54
CA GLN A 111 5.63 2.55 -13.12
C GLN A 111 6.07 3.27 -11.83
N GLU A 112 5.98 4.59 -11.81
CA GLU A 112 6.33 5.38 -10.64
C GLU A 112 5.29 5.16 -9.53
N ILE A 113 5.77 4.79 -8.33
CA ILE A 113 4.91 4.43 -7.19
C ILE A 113 5.07 5.36 -6.00
N ALA A 114 6.21 6.01 -5.87
CA ALA A 114 6.55 6.90 -4.78
C ALA A 114 7.71 7.83 -5.14
N HIS A 115 8.03 8.77 -4.25
CA HIS A 115 9.27 9.53 -4.25
C HIS A 115 10.07 9.25 -2.97
N ALA A 116 11.38 9.08 -3.09
CA ALA A 116 12.27 9.03 -1.93
C ALA A 116 12.27 10.37 -1.18
N GLY A 117 12.37 10.30 0.13
CA GLY A 117 12.62 11.47 0.98
C GLY A 117 14.10 11.82 1.06
N ASP A 118 14.64 11.94 2.27
CA ASP A 118 16.06 12.24 2.48
C ASP A 118 17.00 11.06 2.19
N PHE A 119 16.48 9.85 2.26
CA PHE A 119 17.13 8.60 1.87
C PHE A 119 16.06 7.55 1.59
N LEU A 120 16.44 6.41 1.05
CA LEU A 120 15.53 5.28 0.79
C LEU A 120 15.88 4.10 1.68
N HIS A 121 14.94 3.65 2.52
CA HIS A 121 14.97 2.32 3.10
C HIS A 121 14.35 1.31 2.12
N LEU A 122 15.09 0.29 1.74
CA LEU A 122 14.59 -0.81 0.91
C LEU A 122 14.60 -2.11 1.71
N GLY A 123 13.42 -2.61 2.07
CA GLY A 123 13.22 -3.90 2.70
C GLY A 123 12.74 -4.95 1.70
N VAL A 124 13.23 -6.18 1.81
CA VAL A 124 12.81 -7.30 0.95
C VAL A 124 12.43 -8.49 1.80
N ARG A 125 11.25 -9.05 1.54
CA ARG A 125 10.79 -10.30 2.16
C ARG A 125 10.41 -11.31 1.08
N PHE A 126 10.70 -12.56 1.32
CA PHE A 126 10.25 -13.68 0.48
C PHE A 126 9.54 -14.72 1.35
N ASN A 127 8.29 -15.02 1.02
CA ASN A 127 7.45 -15.90 1.85
C ASN A 127 7.47 -15.50 3.34
N GLY A 128 7.45 -14.19 3.63
CA GLY A 128 7.44 -13.65 4.99
C GLY A 128 8.79 -13.63 5.72
N LYS A 129 9.89 -14.08 5.09
CA LYS A 129 11.26 -14.05 5.66
C LYS A 129 12.04 -12.90 5.03
N GLU A 130 12.73 -12.13 5.87
CA GLU A 130 13.61 -11.05 5.40
C GLU A 130 14.77 -11.62 4.58
N LEU A 131 15.06 -10.96 3.46
CA LEU A 131 16.19 -11.22 2.58
C LEU A 131 17.09 -10.00 2.49
N ASN A 132 18.39 -10.24 2.23
CA ASN A 132 19.29 -9.14 1.87
C ASN A 132 18.84 -8.52 0.54
N PRO A 133 18.48 -7.21 0.52
CA PRO A 133 18.04 -6.52 -0.68
C PRO A 133 19.07 -6.54 -1.83
N GLU A 134 20.38 -6.58 -1.54
CA GLU A 134 21.41 -6.64 -2.59
C GLU A 134 21.26 -7.90 -3.44
N ASN A 135 21.00 -9.06 -2.83
CA ASN A 135 20.80 -10.30 -3.55
C ASN A 135 19.55 -10.25 -4.44
N PHE A 136 18.49 -9.64 -3.95
CA PHE A 136 17.27 -9.43 -4.72
C PHE A 136 17.50 -8.46 -5.89
N LEU A 137 18.14 -7.32 -5.66
CA LEU A 137 18.46 -6.36 -6.71
C LEU A 137 19.40 -6.94 -7.77
N ALA A 138 20.37 -7.77 -7.37
CA ALA A 138 21.24 -8.48 -8.31
C ALA A 138 20.44 -9.44 -9.22
N MET A 139 19.46 -10.16 -8.66
CA MET A 139 18.55 -11.00 -9.46
C MET A 139 17.73 -10.16 -10.44
N ILE A 140 17.14 -9.05 -9.99
CA ILE A 140 16.37 -8.15 -10.85
C ILE A 140 17.24 -7.60 -11.98
N TRP A 141 18.45 -7.17 -11.65
CA TRP A 141 19.41 -6.69 -12.66
C TRP A 141 19.74 -7.76 -13.70
N ALA A 142 19.99 -8.99 -13.28
CA ALA A 142 20.23 -10.12 -14.18
C ALA A 142 19.03 -10.37 -15.13
N ASN A 143 17.80 -10.29 -14.61
CA ASN A 143 16.58 -10.42 -15.40
C ASN A 143 16.45 -9.27 -16.44
N ILE A 144 16.77 -8.03 -16.06
CA ILE A 144 16.78 -6.89 -16.97
C ILE A 144 17.81 -7.12 -18.10
N GLN A 145 19.03 -7.55 -17.77
CA GLN A 145 20.07 -7.83 -18.76
C GLN A 145 19.67 -8.96 -19.71
N GLN A 146 19.01 -10.00 -19.20
CA GLN A 146 18.51 -11.09 -20.04
C GLN A 146 17.44 -10.60 -21.02
N LEU A 147 16.49 -9.78 -20.57
CA LEU A 147 15.48 -9.18 -21.46
C LEU A 147 16.11 -8.26 -22.51
N ALA A 148 17.10 -7.45 -22.13
CA ALA A 148 17.82 -6.58 -23.03
C ALA A 148 18.58 -7.39 -24.11
N ALA A 149 19.18 -8.52 -23.75
CA ALA A 149 19.83 -9.44 -24.69
C ALA A 149 18.83 -10.07 -25.69
N MET A 150 17.55 -10.16 -25.34
CA MET A 150 16.47 -10.58 -26.22
C MET A 150 15.87 -9.42 -27.04
N GLY A 151 16.46 -8.22 -26.99
CA GLY A 151 15.97 -7.02 -27.68
C GLY A 151 14.78 -6.34 -26.99
N ILE A 152 14.46 -6.72 -25.76
CA ILE A 152 13.39 -6.12 -24.96
C ILE A 152 14.03 -5.09 -24.01
N SER A 153 13.98 -3.83 -24.40
CA SER A 153 14.42 -2.72 -23.54
C SER A 153 13.22 -2.14 -22.79
N GLN A 154 13.38 -1.94 -21.50
CA GLN A 154 12.39 -1.31 -20.66
C GLN A 154 12.87 0.08 -20.23
N GLN A 155 11.98 1.04 -20.32
CA GLN A 155 12.19 2.40 -19.83
C GLN A 155 11.18 2.69 -18.70
N PRO A 156 11.54 3.55 -17.74
CA PRO A 156 10.56 4.06 -16.80
C PRO A 156 9.35 4.60 -17.56
N THR A 157 8.17 4.19 -17.17
CA THR A 157 6.96 4.75 -17.75
C THR A 157 6.59 6.00 -16.98
N ASN A 158 6.30 7.10 -17.67
CA ASN A 158 5.72 8.30 -17.07
C ASN A 158 4.25 8.07 -16.62
N GLU A 159 3.79 6.84 -16.69
CA GLU A 159 2.52 6.46 -16.06
C GLU A 159 2.76 6.44 -14.55
N THR A 160 2.60 7.60 -13.93
CA THR A 160 2.30 7.65 -12.50
C THR A 160 1.14 6.70 -12.28
N LEU A 161 1.21 5.89 -11.23
CA LEU A 161 0.04 5.12 -10.79
C LEU A 161 -1.12 6.08 -10.65
N GLY A 162 -1.81 6.29 -11.75
CA GLY A 162 -3.06 7.03 -11.71
C GLY A 162 -3.93 6.28 -10.72
N SER A 163 -4.12 6.84 -9.53
CA SER A 163 -5.30 6.52 -8.79
C SER A 163 -6.43 6.55 -9.82
N LYS A 164 -7.06 5.40 -10.09
CA LYS A 164 -8.35 5.40 -10.77
C LYS A 164 -9.12 6.48 -10.03
N LYS A 165 -9.33 7.61 -10.66
CA LYS A 165 -9.91 8.76 -9.99
C LYS A 165 -11.31 8.31 -9.62
N ILE A 166 -11.46 7.96 -8.36
CA ILE A 166 -12.75 7.58 -7.83
C ILE A 166 -13.54 8.89 -7.81
N THR A 167 -14.38 9.08 -8.78
CA THR A 167 -15.32 10.22 -8.83
C THR A 167 -16.34 10.01 -7.72
N THR A 168 -15.98 10.39 -6.51
CA THR A 168 -16.87 10.39 -5.36
C THR A 168 -17.07 11.82 -4.87
N LYS A 169 -18.13 12.06 -4.12
CA LYS A 169 -18.34 13.33 -3.41
C LYS A 169 -17.24 13.68 -2.39
N TYR A 170 -16.26 12.78 -2.24
CA TYR A 170 -15.13 12.89 -1.31
C TYR A 170 -13.80 13.20 -2.01
N ASP A 171 -13.80 13.45 -3.32
CA ASP A 171 -12.56 13.66 -4.10
C ASP A 171 -11.65 14.75 -3.52
N ASN A 172 -12.23 15.79 -2.93
CA ASN A 172 -11.48 16.91 -2.37
C ASN A 172 -10.85 16.60 -0.98
N CYS A 173 -11.14 15.45 -0.38
CA CYS A 173 -10.63 15.04 0.91
C CYS A 173 -10.17 13.58 0.91
N GLN A 174 -9.80 13.07 -0.26
CA GLN A 174 -9.46 11.66 -0.46
C GLN A 174 -8.30 11.22 0.42
N ASP A 175 -7.22 11.96 0.44
CA ASP A 175 -6.02 11.61 1.22
C ASP A 175 -6.29 11.58 2.71
N GLU A 176 -7.10 12.54 3.19
CA GLU A 176 -7.49 12.61 4.57
C GLU A 176 -8.42 11.46 4.98
N ILE A 177 -9.37 11.08 4.11
CA ILE A 177 -10.22 9.91 4.34
C ILE A 177 -9.37 8.64 4.37
N ILE A 178 -8.39 8.48 3.48
CA ILE A 178 -7.46 7.36 3.50
C ILE A 178 -6.70 7.31 4.84
N ALA A 179 -6.17 8.43 5.30
CA ALA A 179 -5.48 8.50 6.59
C ALA A 179 -6.38 8.11 7.77
N LEU A 180 -7.63 8.58 7.77
CA LEU A 180 -8.63 8.20 8.76
C LEU A 180 -8.98 6.71 8.68
N MET A 181 -9.13 6.16 7.47
CA MET A 181 -9.38 4.73 7.28
C MET A 181 -8.25 3.89 7.81
N LEU A 182 -7.00 4.21 7.49
CA LEU A 182 -5.82 3.51 7.98
C LEU A 182 -5.78 3.45 9.51
N ARG A 183 -6.17 4.53 10.16
CA ARG A 183 -6.14 4.65 11.62
C ARG A 183 -7.31 3.94 12.31
N TYR A 184 -8.51 4.06 11.78
CA TYR A 184 -9.74 3.67 12.47
C TYR A 184 -10.49 2.49 11.84
N LEU A 185 -10.16 2.10 10.61
CA LEU A 185 -10.86 1.01 9.92
C LEU A 185 -10.83 -0.32 10.71
N PRO A 186 -9.70 -0.73 11.33
CA PRO A 186 -9.69 -1.95 12.14
C PRO A 186 -10.68 -1.90 13.30
N THR A 187 -10.82 -0.75 13.96
CA THR A 187 -11.79 -0.53 15.04
C THR A 187 -13.22 -0.59 14.50
N TYR A 188 -13.50 0.13 13.41
CA TYR A 188 -14.79 0.10 12.74
C TYR A 188 -15.22 -1.32 12.35
N MET A 189 -14.34 -2.07 11.69
CA MET A 189 -14.62 -3.44 11.27
C MET A 189 -14.86 -4.38 12.44
N ASN A 190 -14.08 -4.23 13.52
CA ASN A 190 -14.27 -5.03 14.72
C ASN A 190 -15.61 -4.73 15.39
N GLU A 191 -15.97 -3.45 15.55
CA GLU A 191 -17.22 -3.05 16.18
C GLU A 191 -18.45 -3.40 15.34
N LEU A 192 -18.34 -3.30 14.01
CA LEU A 192 -19.37 -3.76 13.09
C LEU A 192 -19.60 -5.29 13.25
N ARG A 193 -18.53 -6.08 13.32
CA ARG A 193 -18.59 -7.53 13.50
C ARG A 193 -19.14 -7.92 14.86
N THR A 194 -18.75 -7.23 15.92
CA THR A 194 -19.19 -7.50 17.30
C THR A 194 -20.53 -6.87 17.64
N LYS A 195 -21.15 -6.16 16.70
CA LYS A 195 -22.41 -5.41 16.89
C LYS A 195 -22.36 -4.34 17.98
N VAL A 196 -21.18 -3.85 18.33
CA VAL A 196 -21.01 -2.67 19.20
C VAL A 196 -21.39 -1.41 18.42
N TYR A 197 -21.08 -1.37 17.12
CA TYR A 197 -21.57 -0.39 16.18
C TYR A 197 -22.60 -1.05 15.24
N THR A 198 -23.73 -0.39 15.07
CA THR A 198 -24.76 -0.82 14.12
C THR A 198 -24.95 0.27 13.08
N PRO A 199 -24.76 -0.03 11.79
CA PRO A 199 -25.02 0.91 10.71
C PRO A 199 -26.48 1.39 10.73
N PRO A 200 -26.75 2.60 10.24
CA PRO A 200 -28.11 3.05 10.01
C PRO A 200 -28.92 2.04 9.21
N LYS A 201 -30.18 1.80 9.59
CA LYS A 201 -31.05 0.77 8.98
C LYS A 201 -31.06 0.76 7.46
N LYS A 202 -30.93 1.95 6.83
CA LYS A 202 -30.89 2.10 5.37
C LYS A 202 -29.66 1.46 4.73
N MET A 203 -28.54 1.39 5.45
CA MET A 203 -27.26 0.82 4.97
C MET A 203 -27.03 -0.59 5.48
N GLU A 204 -27.64 -0.97 6.59
CA GLU A 204 -27.38 -2.24 7.29
C GLU A 204 -27.60 -3.47 6.40
N SER A 205 -28.67 -3.51 5.63
CA SER A 205 -28.98 -4.66 4.77
C SER A 205 -27.97 -4.79 3.62
N SER A 206 -27.57 -3.68 3.02
CA SER A 206 -26.58 -3.66 1.94
C SER A 206 -25.21 -4.06 2.44
N LEU A 207 -24.76 -3.51 3.57
CA LEU A 207 -23.48 -3.85 4.19
C LEU A 207 -23.44 -5.32 4.64
N ARG A 208 -24.48 -5.83 5.27
CA ARG A 208 -24.55 -7.23 5.67
C ARG A 208 -24.48 -8.18 4.49
N ASN A 209 -25.19 -7.88 3.41
CA ASN A 209 -25.17 -8.68 2.20
C ASN A 209 -23.76 -8.72 1.57
N ILE A 210 -23.10 -7.59 1.50
CA ILE A 210 -21.74 -7.45 0.95
C ILE A 210 -20.72 -8.17 1.83
N LEU A 211 -20.78 -7.96 3.16
CA LEU A 211 -19.90 -8.62 4.10
C LEU A 211 -20.08 -10.14 4.07
N SER A 212 -21.33 -10.63 3.96
CA SER A 212 -21.62 -12.05 3.81
C SER A 212 -21.03 -12.60 2.51
N GLN A 213 -21.29 -11.94 1.38
CA GLN A 213 -20.73 -12.39 0.09
C GLN A 213 -19.21 -12.44 0.07
N ALA A 214 -18.55 -11.47 0.68
CA ALA A 214 -17.10 -11.43 0.76
C ALA A 214 -16.55 -12.51 1.69
N ALA A 215 -17.23 -12.76 2.83
CA ALA A 215 -16.86 -13.81 3.78
C ALA A 215 -17.03 -15.20 3.16
N ASP A 216 -18.17 -15.47 2.51
CA ASP A 216 -18.47 -16.75 1.88
C ASP A 216 -17.48 -17.12 0.78
N LYS A 217 -16.92 -16.10 0.11
CA LYS A 217 -15.93 -16.28 -0.95
C LYS A 217 -14.49 -16.14 -0.46
N ASN A 218 -14.29 -15.90 0.82
CA ASN A 218 -12.98 -15.67 1.44
C ASN A 218 -12.16 -14.56 0.76
N TYR A 219 -12.81 -13.42 0.45
CA TYR A 219 -12.18 -12.30 -0.25
C TYR A 219 -11.51 -11.28 0.67
N PHE A 220 -11.66 -11.40 1.99
CA PHE A 220 -11.04 -10.49 2.94
C PHE A 220 -9.53 -10.71 3.06
N TYR A 221 -8.82 -9.63 3.38
CA TYR A 221 -7.41 -9.61 3.76
C TYR A 221 -6.40 -10.00 2.67
N GLU A 222 -6.79 -10.07 1.41
CA GLU A 222 -5.86 -10.24 0.31
C GLU A 222 -5.25 -8.91 -0.16
N SER A 223 -5.84 -7.78 0.24
CA SER A 223 -5.32 -6.43 0.01
C SER A 223 -5.57 -5.53 1.22
N ILE A 224 -4.81 -4.46 1.32
CA ILE A 224 -4.98 -3.48 2.38
C ILE A 224 -6.14 -2.54 2.04
N PRO A 225 -7.04 -2.23 3.00
CA PRO A 225 -8.16 -1.34 2.77
C PRO A 225 -7.74 0.07 2.33
N ASN A 226 -8.47 0.63 1.37
CA ASN A 226 -8.32 1.99 0.86
C ASN A 226 -9.66 2.48 0.29
N LEU A 227 -9.71 3.69 -0.30
CA LEU A 227 -10.93 4.22 -0.89
C LEU A 227 -11.49 3.40 -2.05
N SER A 228 -10.61 2.75 -2.85
CA SER A 228 -11.02 1.86 -3.94
C SER A 228 -11.43 0.48 -3.46
N ASN A 229 -10.91 0.08 -2.30
CA ASN A 229 -11.10 -1.23 -1.72
C ASN A 229 -11.22 -1.13 -0.19
N PRO A 230 -12.30 -0.52 0.32
CA PRO A 230 -12.42 -0.20 1.74
C PRO A 230 -12.48 -1.42 2.66
N LEU A 231 -12.76 -2.59 2.14
CA LEU A 231 -12.78 -3.86 2.90
C LEU A 231 -11.51 -4.68 2.77
N GLY A 232 -10.53 -4.24 1.96
CA GLY A 232 -9.35 -5.05 1.66
C GLY A 232 -9.67 -6.35 0.93
N LEU A 233 -10.66 -6.32 0.03
CA LEU A 233 -11.08 -7.50 -0.72
C LEU A 233 -10.03 -7.85 -1.80
N SER A 234 -9.93 -9.14 -2.13
CA SER A 234 -9.04 -9.60 -3.20
C SER A 234 -9.46 -9.11 -4.59
N ASP A 235 -8.56 -9.24 -5.56
CA ASP A 235 -8.85 -8.89 -6.97
C ASP A 235 -10.09 -9.63 -7.53
N ARG A 236 -10.37 -10.84 -7.02
CA ARG A 236 -11.56 -11.62 -7.37
C ARG A 236 -12.86 -10.96 -6.94
N SER A 237 -12.77 -10.01 -6.01
CA SER A 237 -13.90 -9.25 -5.48
C SER A 237 -14.10 -7.89 -6.16
N ALA A 238 -13.30 -7.52 -7.15
CA ALA A 238 -13.35 -6.20 -7.78
C ALA A 238 -14.77 -5.71 -8.16
N PRO A 239 -15.65 -6.54 -8.76
CA PRO A 239 -17.02 -6.12 -9.05
C PRO A 239 -17.86 -5.83 -7.79
N LEU A 240 -17.50 -6.43 -6.67
CA LEU A 240 -18.15 -6.21 -5.38
C LEU A 240 -17.66 -4.90 -4.76
N VAL A 241 -16.37 -4.63 -4.83
CA VAL A 241 -15.74 -3.41 -4.31
C VAL A 241 -16.35 -2.16 -4.94
N GLU A 242 -16.55 -2.16 -6.25
CA GLU A 242 -17.16 -1.02 -6.95
C GLU A 242 -18.58 -0.69 -6.45
N LYS A 243 -19.36 -1.71 -6.07
CA LYS A 243 -20.72 -1.52 -5.58
C LYS A 243 -20.80 -0.96 -4.17
N ILE A 244 -19.80 -1.22 -3.35
CA ILE A 244 -19.85 -0.92 -1.91
C ILE A 244 -19.09 0.32 -1.52
N GLN A 245 -18.23 0.79 -2.40
CA GLN A 245 -17.28 1.86 -2.12
C GLN A 245 -17.93 3.09 -1.49
N GLU A 246 -18.96 3.65 -2.11
CA GLU A 246 -19.63 4.83 -1.56
C GLU A 246 -20.36 4.53 -0.24
N ILE A 247 -21.04 3.38 -0.17
CA ILE A 247 -21.80 2.99 1.03
C ILE A 247 -20.87 2.81 2.22
N LEU A 248 -19.73 2.18 2.01
CA LEU A 248 -18.78 1.94 3.11
C LEU A 248 -18.05 3.19 3.56
N ILE A 249 -17.70 4.07 2.65
CA ILE A 249 -17.10 5.36 3.02
C ILE A 249 -18.11 6.18 3.83
N GLU A 250 -19.37 6.24 3.39
CA GLU A 250 -20.42 6.96 4.12
C GLU A 250 -20.66 6.37 5.51
N ASP A 251 -20.72 5.06 5.63
CA ASP A 251 -20.93 4.41 6.90
C ASP A 251 -19.72 4.55 7.84
N PHE A 252 -18.50 4.41 7.30
CA PHE A 252 -17.27 4.62 8.05
C PHE A 252 -17.17 6.05 8.59
N LEU A 253 -17.46 7.05 7.76
CA LEU A 253 -17.48 8.46 8.20
C LEU A 253 -18.58 8.71 9.21
N SER A 254 -19.73 8.04 9.08
CA SER A 254 -20.81 8.09 10.09
C SER A 254 -20.35 7.52 11.42
N PHE A 255 -19.65 6.41 11.40
CA PHE A 255 -19.06 5.79 12.58
C PHE A 255 -18.08 6.74 13.28
N LEU A 256 -17.19 7.38 12.53
CA LEU A 256 -16.25 8.37 13.10
C LEU A 256 -16.96 9.57 13.69
N ALA A 257 -17.97 10.08 12.99
CA ALA A 257 -18.76 11.22 13.47
C ALA A 257 -19.50 10.92 14.78
N LEU A 258 -20.13 9.76 14.87
CA LEU A 258 -20.84 9.32 16.07
C LEU A 258 -19.91 9.08 17.25
N ARG A 259 -18.70 8.59 16.98
CA ARG A 259 -17.76 8.24 18.04
C ARG A 259 -17.05 9.43 18.66
N GLN A 260 -16.61 10.39 17.89
CA GLN A 260 -15.74 11.47 18.40
C GLN A 260 -15.90 12.80 17.66
N GLY A 261 -16.88 12.93 16.77
CA GLY A 261 -16.98 14.11 15.92
C GLY A 261 -15.78 14.26 14.98
N ILE A 262 -15.16 13.13 14.57
CA ILE A 262 -14.01 13.12 13.68
C ILE A 262 -14.52 13.31 12.26
N TYR A 263 -14.11 14.42 11.64
CA TYR A 263 -14.40 14.73 10.25
C TYR A 263 -13.11 15.00 9.52
N PRO A 264 -13.07 14.84 8.18
CA PRO A 264 -12.00 15.40 7.38
C PRO A 264 -11.82 16.89 7.70
N SER A 265 -10.59 17.35 7.92
CA SER A 265 -10.30 18.74 8.27
C SER A 265 -10.66 19.72 7.13
N SER A 266 -10.66 19.21 5.89
CA SER A 266 -11.11 19.92 4.72
C SER A 266 -12.63 20.21 4.69
N TRP A 267 -13.41 19.55 5.55
CA TRP A 267 -14.85 19.78 5.61
C TRP A 267 -15.18 21.06 6.39
N ASP A 268 -15.95 21.94 5.77
CA ASP A 268 -16.55 23.09 6.44
C ASP A 268 -17.75 22.66 7.33
N GLU A 269 -18.23 23.60 8.14
CA GLU A 269 -19.36 23.34 9.04
C GLU A 269 -20.66 23.00 8.29
N THR A 270 -20.82 23.48 7.05
CA THR A 270 -21.97 23.15 6.22
C THR A 270 -21.91 21.71 5.74
N GLN A 271 -20.73 21.25 5.31
CA GLN A 271 -20.50 19.87 4.90
C GLN A 271 -20.72 18.91 6.07
N LYS A 272 -20.18 19.22 7.26
CA LYS A 272 -20.39 18.45 8.49
C LYS A 272 -21.88 18.35 8.85
N LYS A 273 -22.61 19.49 8.86
CA LYS A 273 -24.04 19.50 9.14
C LYS A 273 -24.86 18.73 8.12
N ASN A 274 -24.53 18.85 6.83
CA ASN A 274 -25.22 18.14 5.76
C ASN A 274 -24.98 16.64 5.82
N PHE A 275 -23.78 16.23 6.22
CA PHE A 275 -23.45 14.83 6.43
C PHE A 275 -24.26 14.27 7.61
N LEU A 276 -24.26 14.95 8.77
CA LEU A 276 -25.04 14.54 9.94
C LEU A 276 -26.53 14.44 9.66
N LYS A 277 -27.09 15.36 8.87
CA LYS A 277 -28.51 15.32 8.46
C LYS A 277 -28.89 14.13 7.60
N LYS A 278 -27.91 13.58 6.87
CA LYS A 278 -28.12 12.40 6.03
C LYS A 278 -28.02 11.09 6.81
N LEU A 279 -27.47 11.13 8.03
CA LEU A 279 -27.49 10.00 8.91
C LEU A 279 -28.94 9.72 9.30
N PRO A 280 -29.46 8.49 9.13
CA PRO A 280 -30.75 8.14 9.65
C PRO A 280 -30.72 8.37 11.17
N GLN A 281 -31.58 9.21 11.66
CA GLN A 281 -31.80 9.35 13.09
C GLN A 281 -32.23 7.98 13.61
N THR A 282 -31.37 7.34 14.37
CA THR A 282 -31.75 6.14 15.13
C THR A 282 -32.82 6.54 16.12
N ALA A 283 -34.06 6.19 15.84
CA ALA A 283 -35.14 6.18 16.83
C ALA A 283 -34.98 4.94 17.70
#